data_8a61d0ce931790d75714bce85f171e37
#
_entry.id   8a61d0ce931790d75714bce85f171e37
#
_cell.length_a   1.000
_cell.length_b   1.000
_cell.length_c   1.000
_cell.angle_alpha   90.00
_cell.angle_beta   90.00
_cell.angle_gamma   90.00
#
_symmetry.space_group_name_H-M   'P 1'
#
loop_
_entity.id
_entity.type
_entity.pdbx_description
1 polymer ?
#
loop_
_entity_poly.entity_id
_entity_poly.type
_entity_poly.pdbx_seq_one_letter_code
_entity_poly.pdbx_strand_id
1 'polypeptide(L)'
;YWFNTLIAWYNRSKYMNRKKIIGIPIKNLDKAMSRLSEVINLKDRKKLQVELVKNLVNCFKNEQNDIFLISKDRNVEDLSKQLEVNIFFSNNIGLNQEIYEFSSLFEKYYGWMICHADLPYVTKHFAKTISQELDNNEILIAKSKDNGTPFIAGTKIFKNFEFGIKSFDKHIKYLSENKYKYSQIYSTEFTFELDDEDYLNGSYL
;
A
#
# COMPACT_ATOMS: atom_id res chain seq x y z
N TYR A 1 -39.62 -7.83 -18.70
CA TYR A 1 -38.31 -7.87 -19.39
C TYR A 1 -37.48 -6.61 -19.08
N TRP A 2 -38.02 -5.39 -19.17
CA TRP A 2 -37.33 -4.12 -18.95
C TRP A 2 -36.80 -3.94 -17.52
N PHE A 3 -37.55 -4.40 -16.51
CA PHE A 3 -37.17 -4.24 -15.10
C PHE A 3 -35.93 -5.08 -14.73
N ASN A 4 -35.82 -6.31 -15.27
CA ASN A 4 -34.65 -7.16 -15.07
C ASN A 4 -33.41 -6.64 -15.77
N THR A 5 -33.59 -5.98 -16.93
CA THR A 5 -32.50 -5.33 -17.67
C THR A 5 -32.00 -4.09 -16.94
N LEU A 6 -32.90 -3.31 -16.33
CA LEU A 6 -32.55 -2.12 -15.54
C LEU A 6 -31.82 -2.49 -14.26
N ILE A 7 -32.26 -3.56 -13.55
CA ILE A 7 -31.60 -4.09 -12.36
C ILE A 7 -30.23 -4.66 -12.74
N ALA A 8 -30.12 -5.38 -13.85
CA ALA A 8 -28.85 -5.90 -14.33
C ALA A 8 -27.90 -4.76 -14.74
N TRP A 9 -28.41 -3.70 -15.38
CA TRP A 9 -27.62 -2.51 -15.73
C TRP A 9 -27.22 -1.71 -14.49
N TYR A 10 -28.12 -1.48 -13.54
CA TYR A 10 -27.83 -0.83 -12.25
C TYR A 10 -26.80 -1.61 -11.44
N ASN A 11 -26.97 -2.94 -11.34
CA ASN A 11 -26.00 -3.80 -10.69
C ASN A 11 -24.65 -3.78 -11.44
N ARG A 12 -24.66 -3.86 -12.79
CA ARG A 12 -23.46 -3.80 -13.61
C ARG A 12 -22.74 -2.45 -13.50
N SER A 13 -23.46 -1.33 -13.46
CA SER A 13 -22.88 0.01 -13.23
C SER A 13 -22.33 0.13 -11.82
N LYS A 14 -23.00 -0.44 -10.82
CA LYS A 14 -22.54 -0.49 -9.43
C LYS A 14 -21.29 -1.38 -9.27
N TYR A 15 -21.16 -2.45 -10.09
CA TYR A 15 -19.97 -3.30 -10.12
C TYR A 15 -18.85 -2.75 -11.00
N MET A 16 -19.15 -2.01 -12.07
CA MET A 16 -18.16 -1.41 -12.96
C MET A 16 -17.39 -0.24 -12.33
N ASN A 17 -17.87 0.33 -11.23
CA ASN A 17 -17.20 1.47 -10.59
C ASN A 17 -16.58 1.12 -9.22
N ARG A 18 -16.15 -0.13 -9.03
CA ARG A 18 -15.48 -0.58 -7.81
C ARG A 18 -13.96 -0.51 -7.91
N LYS A 19 -13.44 0.40 -8.71
CA LYS A 19 -12.00 0.60 -8.79
C LYS A 19 -11.44 1.00 -7.42
N LYS A 20 -10.32 0.40 -7.07
CA LYS A 20 -9.53 0.71 -5.88
C LYS A 20 -8.27 1.44 -6.30
N ILE A 21 -7.86 2.42 -5.53
CA ILE A 21 -6.58 3.10 -5.71
C ILE A 21 -5.56 2.51 -4.74
N ILE A 22 -4.38 2.17 -5.26
CA ILE A 22 -3.29 1.60 -4.47
C ILE A 22 -2.10 2.55 -4.52
N GLY A 23 -1.69 3.06 -3.38
CA GLY A 23 -0.51 3.88 -3.23
C GLY A 23 0.66 3.06 -2.68
N ILE A 24 1.78 3.06 -3.39
CA ILE A 24 3.05 2.46 -2.96
C ILE A 24 4.05 3.60 -2.77
N PRO A 25 4.30 4.03 -1.51
CA PRO A 25 5.24 5.10 -1.24
C PRO A 25 6.68 4.61 -1.48
N ILE A 26 7.43 5.39 -2.25
CA ILE A 26 8.84 5.12 -2.55
C ILE A 26 9.67 6.34 -2.17
N LYS A 27 10.56 6.16 -1.22
CA LYS A 27 11.57 7.16 -0.88
C LYS A 27 12.52 7.37 -2.07
N ASN A 28 13.31 8.43 -2.01
CA ASN A 28 14.39 8.66 -2.96
C ASN A 28 15.25 7.39 -3.11
N LEU A 29 15.41 6.91 -4.35
CA LEU A 29 16.17 5.69 -4.66
C LEU A 29 17.65 5.81 -4.22
N ASP A 30 18.20 7.03 -4.14
CA ASP A 30 19.54 7.25 -3.60
C ASP A 30 19.63 6.99 -2.08
N LYS A 31 18.49 6.91 -1.41
CA LYS A 31 18.36 6.54 0.01
C LYS A 31 17.58 5.23 0.19
N ALA A 32 17.53 4.40 -0.86
CA ALA A 32 16.83 3.13 -0.82
C ALA A 32 17.31 2.28 0.36
N MET A 33 16.36 1.74 1.15
CA MET A 33 16.64 0.79 2.22
C MET A 33 17.84 1.21 3.09
N SER A 34 17.80 2.46 3.59
CA SER A 34 18.96 3.08 4.26
C SER A 34 19.41 2.35 5.53
N ARG A 35 18.54 1.61 6.21
CA ARG A 35 18.89 0.78 7.36
C ARG A 35 19.88 -0.34 6.99
N LEU A 36 19.84 -0.82 5.74
CA LEU A 36 20.75 -1.85 5.22
C LEU A 36 22.08 -1.28 4.69
N SER A 37 22.38 0.00 4.93
CA SER A 37 23.57 0.65 4.36
C SER A 37 24.91 0.12 4.87
N GLU A 38 24.95 -0.50 6.03
CA GLU A 38 26.15 -1.10 6.60
C GLU A 38 26.50 -2.47 6.00
N VAL A 39 25.49 -3.18 5.48
CA VAL A 39 25.65 -4.55 4.97
C VAL A 39 25.47 -4.67 3.46
N ILE A 40 24.75 -3.73 2.83
CA ILE A 40 24.50 -3.74 1.37
C ILE A 40 24.87 -2.40 0.76
N ASN A 41 25.65 -2.41 -0.33
CA ASN A 41 26.00 -1.19 -1.04
C ASN A 41 24.78 -0.54 -1.72
N LEU A 42 24.87 0.75 -2.05
CA LEU A 42 23.74 1.51 -2.59
C LEU A 42 23.18 0.93 -3.90
N LYS A 43 24.05 0.41 -4.79
CA LYS A 43 23.62 -0.14 -6.08
C LYS A 43 22.70 -1.36 -5.89
N ASP A 44 23.08 -2.25 -4.98
CA ASP A 44 22.30 -3.46 -4.70
C ASP A 44 21.02 -3.15 -3.91
N ARG A 45 21.06 -2.18 -2.99
CA ARG A 45 19.85 -1.69 -2.29
C ARG A 45 18.84 -1.09 -3.27
N LYS A 46 19.28 -0.29 -4.25
CA LYS A 46 18.41 0.24 -5.31
C LYS A 46 17.79 -0.89 -6.13
N LYS A 47 18.59 -1.86 -6.54
CA LYS A 47 18.09 -3.03 -7.29
C LYS A 47 17.05 -3.80 -6.49
N LEU A 48 17.33 -4.05 -5.22
CA LEU A 48 16.42 -4.76 -4.31
C LEU A 48 15.09 -4.00 -4.15
N GLN A 49 15.14 -2.69 -3.88
CA GLN A 49 13.93 -1.85 -3.78
C GLN A 49 13.10 -1.91 -5.06
N VAL A 50 13.73 -1.85 -6.23
CA VAL A 50 13.04 -1.94 -7.52
C VAL A 50 12.38 -3.31 -7.69
N GLU A 51 13.05 -4.39 -7.35
CA GLU A 51 12.46 -5.75 -7.46
C GLU A 51 11.28 -5.95 -6.50
N LEU A 52 11.34 -5.41 -5.28
CA LEU A 52 10.22 -5.46 -4.34
C LEU A 52 9.01 -4.68 -4.86
N VAL A 53 9.23 -3.47 -5.38
CA VAL A 53 8.18 -2.67 -6.01
C VAL A 53 7.56 -3.40 -7.21
N LYS A 54 8.37 -4.01 -8.08
CA LYS A 54 7.88 -4.83 -9.20
C LYS A 54 7.01 -5.98 -8.72
N ASN A 55 7.44 -6.69 -7.67
CA ASN A 55 6.66 -7.77 -7.10
C ASN A 55 5.29 -7.28 -6.61
N LEU A 56 5.25 -6.21 -5.82
CA LEU A 56 4.00 -5.62 -5.32
C LEU A 56 3.08 -5.19 -6.46
N VAL A 57 3.61 -4.45 -7.45
CA VAL A 57 2.84 -4.05 -8.62
C VAL A 57 2.24 -5.27 -9.31
N ASN A 58 3.04 -6.32 -9.57
CA ASN A 58 2.56 -7.53 -10.22
C ASN A 58 1.51 -8.29 -9.41
N CYS A 59 1.58 -8.21 -8.07
CA CYS A 59 0.59 -8.84 -7.20
C CYS A 59 -0.76 -8.12 -7.23
N PHE A 60 -0.75 -6.80 -7.27
CA PHE A 60 -1.96 -5.98 -7.23
C PHE A 60 -2.49 -5.57 -8.61
N LYS A 61 -1.72 -5.73 -9.69
CA LYS A 61 -2.11 -5.30 -11.04
C LYS A 61 -3.28 -6.12 -11.57
N ASN A 62 -4.43 -5.48 -11.75
CA ASN A 62 -5.63 -6.01 -12.40
C ASN A 62 -6.51 -4.84 -12.89
N GLU A 63 -7.59 -5.14 -13.62
CA GLU A 63 -8.49 -4.14 -14.21
C GLU A 63 -9.25 -3.28 -13.19
N GLN A 64 -9.33 -3.73 -11.92
CA GLN A 64 -10.05 -3.04 -10.86
C GLN A 64 -9.14 -2.19 -9.97
N ASN A 65 -7.84 -2.17 -10.23
CA ASN A 65 -6.87 -1.45 -9.42
C ASN A 65 -6.11 -0.42 -10.25
N ASP A 66 -6.15 0.83 -9.80
CA ASP A 66 -5.27 1.87 -10.30
C ASP A 66 -4.09 2.02 -9.31
N ILE A 67 -2.90 1.62 -9.74
CA ILE A 67 -1.69 1.62 -8.91
C ILE A 67 -0.92 2.91 -9.14
N PHE A 68 -0.47 3.51 -8.06
CA PHE A 68 0.35 4.72 -8.03
C PHE A 68 1.63 4.48 -7.23
N LEU A 69 2.76 4.80 -7.80
CA LEU A 69 3.97 5.02 -7.03
C LEU A 69 3.89 6.43 -6.45
N ILE A 70 4.07 6.60 -5.15
CA ILE A 70 4.03 7.89 -4.47
C ILE A 70 5.46 8.31 -4.20
N SER A 71 5.92 9.40 -4.78
CA SER A 71 7.27 9.89 -4.59
C SER A 71 7.40 11.36 -4.95
N LYS A 72 8.43 12.02 -4.43
CA LYS A 72 8.91 13.30 -4.94
C LYS A 72 10.18 13.16 -5.80
N ASP A 73 10.75 11.96 -5.88
CA ASP A 73 11.94 11.67 -6.67
C ASP A 73 11.55 11.40 -8.12
N ARG A 74 12.04 12.23 -9.04
CA ARG A 74 11.77 12.06 -10.46
C ARG A 74 12.36 10.77 -11.05
N ASN A 75 13.39 10.19 -10.42
CA ASN A 75 13.92 8.90 -10.86
C ASN A 75 12.90 7.76 -10.71
N VAL A 76 11.87 7.93 -9.87
CA VAL A 76 10.77 6.98 -9.72
C VAL A 76 9.79 7.05 -10.91
N GLU A 77 9.79 8.15 -11.68
CA GLU A 77 8.95 8.27 -12.88
C GLU A 77 9.32 7.24 -13.94
N ASP A 78 10.61 7.02 -14.18
CA ASP A 78 11.05 6.02 -15.15
C ASP A 78 10.66 4.61 -14.71
N LEU A 79 10.71 4.33 -13.41
CA LEU A 79 10.22 3.08 -12.86
C LEU A 79 8.71 2.92 -13.07
N SER A 80 7.91 3.97 -12.86
CA SER A 80 6.46 3.90 -13.08
C SER A 80 6.11 3.62 -14.53
N LYS A 81 6.83 4.23 -15.49
CA LYS A 81 6.67 3.97 -16.93
C LYS A 81 7.04 2.52 -17.29
N GLN A 82 8.15 1.99 -16.75
CA GLN A 82 8.55 0.60 -16.95
C GLN A 82 7.54 -0.42 -16.41
N LEU A 83 6.88 -0.09 -15.31
CA LEU A 83 5.87 -0.94 -14.67
C LEU A 83 4.45 -0.72 -15.23
N GLU A 84 4.28 0.28 -16.11
CA GLU A 84 2.98 0.69 -16.66
C GLU A 84 1.96 0.99 -15.53
N VAL A 85 2.39 1.78 -14.54
CA VAL A 85 1.56 2.27 -13.44
C VAL A 85 1.64 3.80 -13.36
N ASN A 86 0.73 4.38 -12.60
CA ASN A 86 0.71 5.82 -12.41
C ASN A 86 1.81 6.27 -11.45
N ILE A 87 2.16 7.56 -11.51
CA ILE A 87 2.97 8.21 -10.50
C ILE A 87 2.20 9.36 -9.88
N PHE A 88 2.32 9.52 -8.57
CA PHE A 88 1.84 10.67 -7.84
C PHE A 88 3.05 11.42 -7.29
N PHE A 89 3.29 12.62 -7.84
CA PHE A 89 4.35 13.50 -7.32
C PHE A 89 3.79 14.31 -6.15
N SER A 90 4.28 14.03 -4.95
CA SER A 90 4.00 14.84 -3.80
C SER A 90 4.87 16.10 -3.77
N ASN A 91 4.26 17.23 -3.42
CA ASN A 91 4.97 18.47 -3.15
C ASN A 91 5.49 18.54 -1.72
N ASN A 92 5.02 17.67 -0.84
CA ASN A 92 5.35 17.65 0.57
C ASN A 92 6.58 16.80 0.87
N ILE A 93 7.12 16.98 2.08
CA ILE A 93 8.27 16.24 2.58
C ILE A 93 7.85 15.36 3.74
N GLY A 94 8.06 14.05 3.58
CA GLY A 94 7.80 13.07 4.61
C GLY A 94 6.55 12.22 4.33
N LEU A 95 6.65 10.95 4.68
CA LEU A 95 5.68 9.92 4.33
C LEU A 95 4.23 10.31 4.70
N ASN A 96 4.01 10.84 5.89
CA ASN A 96 2.66 11.18 6.35
C ASN A 96 2.02 12.28 5.49
N GLN A 97 2.77 13.34 5.17
CA GLN A 97 2.29 14.44 4.33
C GLN A 97 2.09 14.00 2.88
N GLU A 98 2.99 13.18 2.34
CA GLU A 98 2.89 12.64 0.98
C GLU A 98 1.63 11.77 0.83
N ILE A 99 1.34 10.91 1.80
CA ILE A 99 0.14 10.07 1.79
C ILE A 99 -1.11 10.89 2.09
N TYR A 100 -1.05 11.88 2.97
CA TYR A 100 -2.16 12.81 3.19
C TYR A 100 -2.54 13.54 1.89
N GLU A 101 -1.55 14.05 1.15
CA GLU A 101 -1.78 14.68 -0.16
C GLU A 101 -2.40 13.70 -1.17
N PHE A 102 -1.84 12.49 -1.26
CA PHE A 102 -2.37 11.41 -2.10
C PHE A 102 -3.80 11.02 -1.75
N SER A 103 -4.18 11.09 -0.48
CA SER A 103 -5.52 10.75 0.00
C SER A 103 -6.64 11.62 -0.59
N SER A 104 -6.30 12.78 -1.18
CA SER A 104 -7.25 13.63 -1.90
C SER A 104 -7.88 12.93 -3.12
N LEU A 105 -7.22 11.87 -3.63
CA LEU A 105 -7.73 11.06 -4.74
C LEU A 105 -8.76 10.01 -4.29
N PHE A 106 -8.81 9.65 -3.00
CA PHE A 106 -9.61 8.51 -2.52
C PHE A 106 -11.11 8.65 -2.81
N GLU A 107 -11.63 9.87 -2.80
CA GLU A 107 -13.06 10.14 -3.07
C GLU A 107 -13.52 9.70 -4.48
N LYS A 108 -12.57 9.51 -5.40
CA LYS A 108 -12.83 9.09 -6.78
C LYS A 108 -12.91 7.57 -6.93
N TYR A 109 -12.61 6.82 -5.86
CA TYR A 109 -12.47 5.37 -5.88
C TYR A 109 -13.42 4.72 -4.88
N TYR A 110 -13.75 3.47 -5.14
CA TYR A 110 -14.53 2.65 -4.20
C TYR A 110 -13.78 2.36 -2.92
N GLY A 111 -12.48 2.15 -3.02
CA GLY A 111 -11.61 1.88 -1.88
C GLY A 111 -10.17 2.29 -2.19
N TRP A 112 -9.37 2.35 -1.15
CA TRP A 112 -7.97 2.74 -1.21
C TRP A 112 -7.10 1.79 -0.41
N MET A 113 -5.83 1.67 -0.79
CA MET A 113 -4.81 0.88 -0.10
C MET A 113 -3.50 1.67 -0.10
N ILE A 114 -2.81 1.69 1.03
CA ILE A 114 -1.41 2.12 1.14
C ILE A 114 -0.60 0.89 1.55
N CYS A 115 0.39 0.55 0.74
CA CYS A 115 1.23 -0.63 0.91
C CYS A 115 2.70 -0.22 0.85
N HIS A 116 3.48 -0.50 1.88
CA HIS A 116 4.91 -0.21 1.89
C HIS A 116 5.66 -1.04 0.84
N ALA A 117 6.76 -0.49 0.32
CA ALA A 117 7.48 -1.04 -0.83
C ALA A 117 8.49 -2.15 -0.47
N ASP A 118 8.65 -2.47 0.81
CA ASP A 118 9.66 -3.37 1.38
C ASP A 118 9.11 -4.70 1.88
N LEU A 119 8.00 -5.15 1.31
CA LEU A 119 7.27 -6.38 1.67
C LEU A 119 7.61 -7.53 0.70
N PRO A 120 8.54 -8.42 1.04
CA PRO A 120 9.05 -9.44 0.13
C PRO A 120 8.08 -10.61 -0.11
N TYR A 121 7.15 -10.87 0.81
CA TYR A 121 6.32 -12.06 0.80
C TYR A 121 4.93 -11.89 0.22
N VAL A 122 4.56 -10.68 -0.20
CA VAL A 122 3.25 -10.47 -0.82
C VAL A 122 3.11 -11.26 -2.11
N THR A 123 2.03 -12.03 -2.22
CA THR A 123 1.70 -12.87 -3.36
C THR A 123 0.43 -12.39 -4.07
N LYS A 124 0.22 -12.81 -5.33
CA LYS A 124 -1.03 -12.51 -6.07
C LYS A 124 -2.26 -13.07 -5.36
N HIS A 125 -2.16 -14.26 -4.78
CA HIS A 125 -3.25 -14.87 -4.03
C HIS A 125 -3.62 -14.01 -2.83
N PHE A 126 -2.61 -13.60 -2.05
CA PHE A 126 -2.79 -12.76 -0.88
C PHE A 126 -3.39 -11.39 -1.25
N ALA A 127 -2.85 -10.72 -2.28
CA ALA A 127 -3.38 -9.44 -2.77
C ALA A 127 -4.85 -9.52 -3.19
N LYS A 128 -5.26 -10.64 -3.83
CA LYS A 128 -6.66 -10.90 -4.16
C LYS A 128 -7.53 -11.08 -2.91
N THR A 129 -7.07 -11.87 -1.93
CA THR A 129 -7.77 -12.07 -0.65
C THR A 129 -7.99 -10.75 0.08
N ILE A 130 -6.94 -9.94 0.22
CA ILE A 130 -7.04 -8.61 0.84
C ILE A 130 -8.03 -7.70 0.11
N SER A 131 -8.03 -7.73 -1.22
CA SER A 131 -8.97 -6.94 -2.01
C SER A 131 -10.43 -7.35 -1.79
N GLN A 132 -10.69 -8.64 -1.54
CA GLN A 132 -12.02 -9.16 -1.21
C GLN A 132 -12.41 -8.84 0.23
N GLU A 133 -11.47 -8.96 1.18
CA GLU A 133 -11.70 -8.59 2.59
C GLU A 133 -12.05 -7.12 2.73
N LEU A 134 -11.45 -6.23 1.92
CA LEU A 134 -11.76 -4.82 1.92
C LEU A 134 -13.21 -4.52 1.55
N ASP A 135 -13.83 -5.34 0.71
CA ASP A 135 -15.25 -5.17 0.33
C ASP A 135 -16.22 -5.34 1.52
N ASN A 136 -15.77 -5.98 2.60
CA ASN A 136 -16.56 -6.25 3.81
C ASN A 136 -16.18 -5.41 5.03
N ASN A 137 -15.14 -4.56 4.90
CA ASN A 137 -14.60 -3.77 6.00
C ASN A 137 -14.54 -2.28 5.67
N GLU A 138 -14.65 -1.43 6.69
CA GLU A 138 -14.42 0.01 6.51
C GLU A 138 -12.93 0.32 6.42
N ILE A 139 -12.14 -0.31 7.31
CA ILE A 139 -10.68 -0.21 7.34
C ILE A 139 -10.08 -1.60 7.59
N LEU A 140 -9.04 -1.92 6.84
CA LEU A 140 -8.13 -3.04 7.08
C LEU A 140 -6.76 -2.48 7.46
N ILE A 141 -6.12 -3.05 8.46
CA ILE A 141 -4.79 -2.62 8.89
C ILE A 141 -3.93 -3.81 9.27
N ALA A 142 -2.67 -3.80 8.85
CA ALA A 142 -1.69 -4.81 9.22
C ALA A 142 -0.62 -4.25 10.15
N LYS A 143 -0.06 -5.14 10.96
CA LYS A 143 1.00 -4.85 11.92
C LYS A 143 2.30 -5.51 11.47
N SER A 144 3.41 -4.75 11.43
CA SER A 144 4.75 -5.31 11.31
C SER A 144 5.33 -5.75 12.66
N LYS A 145 6.46 -6.46 12.62
CA LYS A 145 7.14 -6.96 13.82
C LYS A 145 7.56 -5.84 14.78
N ASP A 146 8.01 -4.71 14.26
CA ASP A 146 8.44 -3.52 15.01
C ASP A 146 7.28 -2.61 15.46
N ASN A 147 6.02 -3.08 15.36
CA ASN A 147 4.82 -2.31 15.66
C ASN A 147 4.55 -1.16 14.65
N GLY A 148 5.06 -1.30 13.45
CA GLY A 148 4.78 -0.45 12.30
C GLY A 148 3.44 -0.77 11.63
N THR A 149 3.10 0.00 10.59
CA THR A 149 1.92 -0.20 9.74
C THR A 149 2.35 -0.39 8.29
N PRO A 150 2.73 -1.60 7.86
CA PRO A 150 3.18 -1.86 6.50
C PRO A 150 2.06 -1.79 5.46
N PHE A 151 0.83 -1.93 5.92
CA PHE A 151 -0.36 -1.88 5.09
C PHE A 151 -1.54 -1.31 5.85
N ILE A 152 -2.26 -0.41 5.19
CA ILE A 152 -3.58 0.07 5.64
C ILE A 152 -4.46 0.32 4.41
N ALA A 153 -5.73 -0.05 4.49
CA ALA A 153 -6.68 0.10 3.40
C ALA A 153 -8.06 0.47 3.93
N GLY A 154 -8.91 1.04 3.08
CA GLY A 154 -10.26 1.40 3.50
C GLY A 154 -11.23 1.60 2.34
N THR A 155 -12.53 1.48 2.66
CA THR A 155 -13.64 1.91 1.83
C THR A 155 -14.22 3.25 2.31
N LYS A 156 -13.84 3.68 3.52
CA LYS A 156 -14.12 5.02 4.05
C LYS A 156 -12.91 5.91 3.96
N ILE A 157 -13.14 7.20 3.77
CA ILE A 157 -12.08 8.20 3.73
C ILE A 157 -11.39 8.27 5.08
N PHE A 158 -10.08 8.16 5.03
CA PHE A 158 -9.18 8.23 6.17
C PHE A 158 -8.04 9.20 5.82
N LYS A 159 -7.74 10.14 6.71
CA LYS A 159 -6.73 11.18 6.45
C LYS A 159 -5.71 11.31 7.58
N ASN A 160 -5.87 10.56 8.67
CA ASN A 160 -4.94 10.65 9.81
C ASN A 160 -3.87 9.56 9.73
N PHE A 161 -2.90 9.78 8.83
CA PHE A 161 -1.77 8.88 8.68
C PHE A 161 -0.63 9.28 9.62
N GLU A 162 -0.23 8.35 10.48
CA GLU A 162 0.83 8.53 11.48
C GLU A 162 1.89 7.43 11.36
N PHE A 163 2.41 7.22 10.13
CA PHE A 163 3.51 6.27 9.90
C PHE A 163 4.77 6.67 10.67
N GLY A 164 5.60 5.69 11.01
CA GLY A 164 6.82 5.81 11.80
C GLY A 164 6.75 4.98 13.08
N ILE A 165 7.51 5.34 14.09
CA ILE A 165 7.66 4.56 15.33
C ILE A 165 6.30 4.29 15.97
N LYS A 166 5.99 3.00 16.22
CA LYS A 166 4.73 2.52 16.81
C LYS A 166 3.49 3.00 16.06
N SER A 167 3.59 3.11 14.74
CA SER A 167 2.50 3.64 13.89
C SER A 167 1.23 2.80 14.00
N PHE A 168 1.34 1.49 14.18
CA PHE A 168 0.19 0.63 14.34
C PHE A 168 -0.67 1.03 15.55
N ASP A 169 -0.06 1.21 16.73
CA ASP A 169 -0.80 1.61 17.93
C ASP A 169 -1.47 2.99 17.75
N LYS A 170 -0.80 3.93 17.09
CA LYS A 170 -1.36 5.26 16.80
C LYS A 170 -2.58 5.17 15.89
N HIS A 171 -2.48 4.41 14.80
CA HIS A 171 -3.60 4.18 13.90
C HIS A 171 -4.77 3.48 14.60
N ILE A 172 -4.52 2.41 15.38
CA ILE A 172 -5.58 1.70 16.14
C ILE A 172 -6.25 2.63 17.13
N LYS A 173 -5.48 3.45 17.86
CA LYS A 173 -6.03 4.44 18.78
C LYS A 173 -6.98 5.40 18.05
N TYR A 174 -6.52 5.99 16.94
CA TYR A 174 -7.32 6.92 16.15
C TYR A 174 -8.60 6.26 15.60
N LEU A 175 -8.50 5.05 15.05
CA LEU A 175 -9.64 4.29 14.51
C LEU A 175 -10.69 4.02 15.60
N SER A 176 -10.24 3.64 16.80
CA SER A 176 -11.13 3.35 17.93
C SER A 176 -11.81 4.62 18.46
N GLU A 177 -11.06 5.71 18.66
CA GLU A 177 -11.58 6.99 19.15
C GLU A 177 -12.60 7.61 18.18
N ASN A 178 -12.42 7.41 16.87
CA ASN A 178 -13.32 7.91 15.84
C ASN A 178 -14.38 6.90 15.37
N LYS A 179 -14.50 5.77 16.07
CA LYS A 179 -15.54 4.74 15.85
C LYS A 179 -15.55 4.14 14.44
N TYR A 180 -14.38 4.02 13.81
CA TYR A 180 -14.27 3.26 12.57
C TYR A 180 -14.45 1.76 12.85
N LYS A 181 -15.18 1.08 11.97
CA LYS A 181 -15.19 -0.38 11.95
C LYS A 181 -13.93 -0.86 11.24
N TYR A 182 -13.02 -1.51 11.94
CA TYR A 182 -11.78 -2.00 11.36
C TYR A 182 -11.52 -3.46 11.68
N SER A 183 -10.75 -4.10 10.82
CA SER A 183 -10.20 -5.45 11.02
C SER A 183 -8.68 -5.42 10.92
N GLN A 184 -8.04 -6.18 11.80
CA GLN A 184 -6.60 -6.36 11.81
C GLN A 184 -6.23 -7.59 10.97
N ILE A 185 -5.23 -7.43 10.11
CA ILE A 185 -4.69 -8.52 9.30
C ILE A 185 -3.44 -9.06 10.01
N TYR A 186 -3.48 -10.34 10.33
CA TYR A 186 -2.37 -11.09 10.89
C TYR A 186 -1.84 -12.04 9.82
N SER A 187 -0.71 -11.69 9.20
CA SER A 187 -0.13 -12.50 8.14
C SER A 187 1.39 -12.30 8.05
N THR A 188 2.10 -13.33 7.63
CA THR A 188 3.55 -13.27 7.40
C THR A 188 3.90 -12.30 6.29
N GLU A 189 3.03 -12.12 5.31
CA GLU A 189 3.22 -11.21 4.18
C GLU A 189 3.39 -9.75 4.59
N PHE A 190 2.80 -9.36 5.74
CA PHE A 190 2.88 -8.01 6.27
C PHE A 190 3.73 -7.89 7.55
N THR A 191 4.08 -9.00 8.17
CA THR A 191 4.85 -8.98 9.42
C THR A 191 6.31 -8.59 9.18
N PHE A 192 6.88 -8.99 8.03
CA PHE A 192 8.29 -8.82 7.71
C PHE A 192 8.49 -7.74 6.66
N GLU A 193 9.21 -6.70 7.05
CA GLU A 193 9.74 -5.65 6.17
C GLU A 193 11.23 -5.91 5.95
N LEU A 194 11.71 -5.84 4.69
CA LEU A 194 13.08 -6.21 4.33
C LEU A 194 14.13 -5.14 4.71
N ASP A 195 13.76 -4.12 5.40
CA ASP A 195 14.67 -3.08 5.89
C ASP A 195 15.26 -3.38 7.29
N ASP A 196 14.94 -4.56 7.87
CA ASP A 196 15.44 -4.99 9.16
C ASP A 196 16.73 -5.83 8.98
N GLU A 197 17.84 -5.42 9.66
CA GLU A 197 19.11 -6.11 9.62
C GLU A 197 19.03 -7.55 10.14
N ASP A 198 18.15 -7.83 11.08
CA ASP A 198 17.90 -9.17 11.63
C ASP A 198 17.52 -10.17 10.52
N TYR A 199 16.90 -9.69 9.44
CA TYR A 199 16.51 -10.53 8.33
C TYR A 199 17.71 -11.06 7.53
N LEU A 200 18.74 -10.24 7.34
CA LEU A 200 19.95 -10.62 6.60
C LEU A 200 20.85 -11.55 7.38
N ASN A 201 20.76 -11.55 8.71
CA ASN A 201 21.55 -12.38 9.59
C ASN A 201 21.00 -13.81 9.74
N GLY A 202 19.97 -14.20 8.97
CA GLY A 202 19.45 -15.57 8.98
C GLY A 202 18.77 -16.00 10.28
N SER A 203 18.43 -15.06 11.16
CA SER A 203 17.81 -15.34 12.46
C SER A 203 16.39 -15.88 12.35
N TYR A 204 15.89 -16.10 11.12
CA TYR A 204 14.52 -16.50 10.82
C TYR A 204 14.39 -17.66 9.81
N LEU A 205 15.50 -18.43 9.60
CA LEU A 205 15.44 -19.68 8.83
C LEU A 205 15.36 -20.88 9.77
#